data_53e043b19ea638421dfb9f6e6498be0f
#
_entry.id   53e043b19ea638421dfb9f6e6498be0f
#
_cell.length_a   1.000
_cell.length_b   1.000
_cell.length_c   1.000
_cell.angle_alpha   90.00
_cell.angle_beta   90.00
_cell.angle_gamma   90.00
#
_symmetry.space_group_name_H-M   'P 1'
#
loop_
_entity.id
_entity.type
_entity.pdbx_description
1 polymer ?
#
loop_
_entity_poly.entity_id
_entity_poly.type
_entity_poly.pdbx_seq_one_letter_code
_entity_poly.pdbx_strand_id
1 'polypeptide(L)'
;DLHSFPTRRSSDLFVISRQASVARGLEAALRAVPDADVVLVHDAARALTPPEVVVRVVGAVRGGACAVIPALPVADTVKEVELAPAGSPELVVGTPDRSRLRAVQTPQGFETAVLVAAHHVGSRRAQDEDLAASDDASLVEALGRPVTVVAGDPLAFKVTTPRDLALARTLLGTSRA
;
A
#
# COMPACT_ATOMS: atom_id res chain seq x y z
N ASP A 1 -8.80 -31.63 19.11
CA ASP A 1 -8.09 -31.90 17.83
C ASP A 1 -7.93 -30.57 17.09
N LEU A 2 -6.75 -29.97 17.23
CA LEU A 2 -6.32 -28.83 16.43
C LEU A 2 -5.99 -29.36 15.04
N HIS A 3 -6.84 -29.10 14.08
CA HIS A 3 -6.59 -29.46 12.69
C HIS A 3 -5.28 -28.85 12.21
N SER A 4 -4.31 -29.72 11.93
CA SER A 4 -3.02 -29.40 11.34
C SER A 4 -3.23 -28.73 9.98
N PHE A 5 -2.82 -27.45 9.87
CA PHE A 5 -2.65 -26.84 8.57
C PHE A 5 -1.61 -27.62 7.77
N PRO A 6 -1.86 -27.93 6.49
CA PRO A 6 -0.89 -28.62 5.68
C PRO A 6 0.38 -27.77 5.57
N THR A 7 1.49 -28.30 6.09
CA THR A 7 2.82 -27.72 5.92
C THR A 7 3.20 -27.84 4.45
N ARG A 8 3.04 -26.75 3.69
CA ARG A 8 3.59 -26.67 2.33
C ARG A 8 5.12 -26.76 2.41
N ARG A 9 5.73 -27.63 1.60
CA ARG A 9 7.18 -27.70 1.47
C ARG A 9 7.71 -26.36 0.94
N SER A 10 8.89 -25.95 1.41
CA SER A 10 9.54 -24.68 1.05
C SER A 10 9.81 -24.50 -0.47
N SER A 11 9.76 -25.59 -1.25
CA SER A 11 9.88 -25.59 -2.71
C SER A 11 8.64 -25.05 -3.44
N ASP A 12 7.48 -24.94 -2.76
CA ASP A 12 6.21 -24.51 -3.36
C ASP A 12 5.88 -23.02 -3.05
N LEU A 13 6.79 -22.29 -2.44
CA LEU A 13 6.72 -20.86 -2.27
C LEU A 13 7.02 -20.19 -3.62
N PHE A 14 6.04 -20.19 -4.52
CA PHE A 14 5.99 -19.17 -5.55
C PHE A 14 5.96 -17.82 -4.82
N VAL A 15 7.04 -17.04 -4.96
CA VAL A 15 7.04 -15.64 -4.54
C VAL A 15 6.06 -14.91 -5.48
N ILE A 16 4.79 -14.91 -5.07
CA ILE A 16 3.78 -14.11 -5.77
C ILE A 16 4.13 -12.67 -5.44
N SER A 17 4.46 -11.89 -6.46
CA SER A 17 4.70 -10.46 -6.27
C SER A 17 3.46 -9.81 -5.61
N ARG A 18 3.66 -8.72 -4.84
CA ARG A 18 2.57 -7.95 -4.24
C ARG A 18 1.48 -7.64 -5.28
N GLN A 19 1.90 -7.19 -6.47
CA GLN A 19 1.00 -6.87 -7.58
C GLN A 19 0.16 -8.08 -8.03
N ALA A 20 0.75 -9.25 -8.18
CA ALA A 20 0.02 -10.47 -8.54
C ALA A 20 -0.96 -10.92 -7.44
N SER A 21 -0.61 -10.71 -6.18
CA SER A 21 -1.50 -10.98 -5.04
C SER A 21 -2.72 -10.05 -5.07
N VAL A 22 -2.53 -8.75 -5.29
CA VAL A 22 -3.61 -7.78 -5.40
C VAL A 22 -4.49 -8.07 -6.61
N ALA A 23 -3.92 -8.39 -7.78
CA ALA A 23 -4.69 -8.73 -8.97
C ALA A 23 -5.64 -9.91 -8.73
N ARG A 24 -5.16 -11.00 -8.09
CA ARG A 24 -6.02 -12.14 -7.72
C ARG A 24 -7.10 -11.77 -6.70
N GLY A 25 -6.77 -10.92 -5.72
CA GLY A 25 -7.71 -10.41 -4.75
C GLY A 25 -8.81 -9.59 -5.40
N LEU A 26 -8.44 -8.72 -6.34
CA LEU A 26 -9.35 -7.88 -7.12
C LEU A 26 -10.32 -8.74 -7.93
N GLU A 27 -9.83 -9.74 -8.67
CA GLU A 27 -10.69 -10.66 -9.41
C GLU A 27 -11.67 -11.40 -8.50
N ALA A 28 -11.22 -11.87 -7.34
CA ALA A 28 -12.09 -12.55 -6.38
C ALA A 28 -13.16 -11.61 -5.79
N ALA A 29 -12.77 -10.38 -5.46
CA ALA A 29 -13.68 -9.37 -4.92
C ALA A 29 -14.76 -8.99 -5.94
N LEU A 30 -14.41 -8.77 -7.20
CA LEU A 30 -15.34 -8.43 -8.26
C LEU A 30 -16.25 -9.59 -8.66
N ARG A 31 -15.81 -10.84 -8.50
CA ARG A 31 -16.75 -11.99 -8.62
C ARG A 31 -17.80 -12.02 -7.51
N ALA A 32 -17.42 -11.60 -6.30
CA ALA A 32 -18.34 -11.57 -5.16
C ALA A 32 -19.27 -10.34 -5.16
N VAL A 33 -18.77 -9.20 -5.63
CA VAL A 33 -19.49 -7.92 -5.69
C VAL A 33 -19.24 -7.26 -7.05
N PRO A 34 -19.95 -7.72 -8.11
CA PRO A 34 -19.70 -7.23 -9.49
C PRO A 34 -19.94 -5.74 -9.70
N ASP A 35 -20.86 -5.16 -8.93
CA ASP A 35 -21.28 -3.75 -9.06
C ASP A 35 -20.53 -2.82 -8.10
N ALA A 36 -19.40 -3.26 -7.52
CA ALA A 36 -18.62 -2.40 -6.65
C ALA A 36 -18.10 -1.18 -7.43
N ASP A 37 -18.47 0.01 -6.99
CA ASP A 37 -18.01 1.30 -7.54
C ASP A 37 -16.60 1.68 -7.06
N VAL A 38 -16.26 1.28 -5.82
CA VAL A 38 -14.99 1.58 -5.14
C VAL A 38 -14.32 0.31 -4.66
N VAL A 39 -13.03 0.18 -4.92
CA VAL A 39 -12.17 -0.88 -4.38
C VAL A 39 -11.13 -0.27 -3.47
N LEU A 40 -10.92 -0.91 -2.32
CA LEU A 40 -9.84 -0.56 -1.38
C LEU A 40 -8.77 -1.65 -1.36
N VAL A 41 -7.51 -1.25 -1.50
CA VAL A 41 -6.35 -2.12 -1.29
C VAL A 41 -5.70 -1.78 0.04
N HIS A 42 -5.65 -2.74 0.94
CA HIS A 42 -5.18 -2.51 2.30
C HIS A 42 -4.10 -3.49 2.74
N ASP A 43 -3.05 -2.97 3.34
CA ASP A 43 -2.00 -3.77 3.98
C ASP A 43 -2.55 -4.35 5.30
N ALA A 44 -2.68 -5.67 5.42
CA ALA A 44 -3.08 -6.34 6.66
C ALA A 44 -2.16 -5.99 7.86
N ALA A 45 -0.92 -5.62 7.59
CA ALA A 45 0.03 -5.17 8.59
C ALA A 45 -0.28 -3.78 9.20
N ARG A 46 -1.28 -3.04 8.69
CA ARG A 46 -1.77 -1.77 9.25
C ARG A 46 -3.05 -2.00 10.07
N ALA A 47 -2.99 -2.95 10.97
CA ALA A 47 -4.14 -3.47 11.72
C ALA A 47 -4.83 -2.43 12.63
N LEU A 48 -4.18 -1.31 12.94
CA LEU A 48 -4.71 -0.23 13.79
C LEU A 48 -5.24 0.96 12.99
N THR A 49 -5.40 0.84 11.68
CA THR A 49 -5.92 1.92 10.84
C THR A 49 -7.32 2.33 11.30
N PRO A 50 -7.53 3.60 11.70
CA PRO A 50 -8.86 4.06 12.13
C PRO A 50 -9.88 4.01 10.99
N PRO A 51 -11.16 3.67 11.29
CA PRO A 51 -12.24 3.67 10.30
C PRO A 51 -12.40 5.02 9.57
N GLU A 52 -12.08 6.13 10.22
CA GLU A 52 -12.15 7.48 9.66
C GLU A 52 -11.22 7.65 8.45
N VAL A 53 -10.10 6.93 8.40
CA VAL A 53 -9.21 6.91 7.21
C VAL A 53 -9.93 6.26 6.03
N VAL A 54 -10.61 5.13 6.28
CA VAL A 54 -11.41 4.44 5.27
C VAL A 54 -12.51 5.35 4.74
N VAL A 55 -13.25 6.02 5.65
CA VAL A 55 -14.35 6.95 5.29
C VAL A 55 -13.82 8.09 4.42
N ARG A 56 -12.68 8.70 4.77
CA ARG A 56 -12.06 9.77 3.97
C ARG A 56 -11.69 9.31 2.56
N VAL A 57 -11.06 8.14 2.47
CA VAL A 57 -10.64 7.58 1.19
C VAL A 57 -11.84 7.27 0.30
N VAL A 58 -12.85 6.55 0.81
CA VAL A 58 -14.07 6.23 0.07
C VAL A 58 -14.82 7.49 -0.33
N GLY A 59 -14.94 8.45 0.59
CA GLY A 59 -15.61 9.72 0.33
C GLY A 59 -14.96 10.51 -0.81
N ALA A 60 -13.62 10.54 -0.87
CA ALA A 60 -12.89 11.22 -1.94
C ALA A 60 -13.04 10.50 -3.29
N VAL A 61 -13.02 9.16 -3.33
CA VAL A 61 -13.28 8.41 -4.57
C VAL A 61 -14.71 8.67 -5.07
N ARG A 62 -15.71 8.59 -4.19
CA ARG A 62 -17.11 8.89 -4.54
C ARG A 62 -17.34 10.36 -4.90
N GLY A 63 -16.46 11.24 -4.44
CA GLY A 63 -16.40 12.64 -4.82
C GLY A 63 -15.78 12.90 -6.20
N GLY A 64 -15.38 11.86 -6.94
CA GLY A 64 -14.87 11.95 -8.31
C GLY A 64 -13.36 11.77 -8.47
N ALA A 65 -12.61 11.47 -7.39
CA ALA A 65 -11.20 11.13 -7.51
C ALA A 65 -11.03 9.68 -7.96
N CYS A 66 -10.33 9.44 -9.07
CA CYS A 66 -10.18 8.09 -9.62
C CYS A 66 -9.25 7.18 -8.80
N ALA A 67 -8.31 7.77 -8.05
CA ALA A 67 -7.42 7.08 -7.12
C ALA A 67 -7.11 7.99 -5.92
N VAL A 68 -7.13 7.44 -4.72
CA VAL A 68 -6.95 8.16 -3.46
C VAL A 68 -6.03 7.39 -2.52
N ILE A 69 -5.03 8.07 -1.99
CA ILE A 69 -4.10 7.52 -1.00
C ILE A 69 -4.15 8.33 0.29
N PRO A 70 -4.24 7.71 1.47
CA PRO A 70 -4.00 8.40 2.72
C PRO A 70 -2.50 8.55 2.94
N ALA A 71 -2.07 9.71 3.45
CA ALA A 71 -0.65 9.92 3.71
C ALA A 71 -0.40 10.92 4.84
N LEU A 72 0.80 10.82 5.44
CA LEU A 72 1.30 11.77 6.44
C LEU A 72 2.40 12.65 5.85
N PRO A 73 2.56 13.89 6.33
CA PRO A 73 3.76 14.69 6.05
C PRO A 73 5.02 13.94 6.51
N VAL A 74 6.10 14.09 5.77
CA VAL A 74 7.41 13.54 6.17
C VAL A 74 8.03 14.44 7.23
N ALA A 75 8.26 13.90 8.43
CA ALA A 75 8.82 14.63 9.56
C ALA A 75 10.34 14.79 9.47
N ASP A 76 11.04 13.74 9.04
CA ASP A 76 12.49 13.69 8.97
C ASP A 76 13.03 14.34 7.69
N THR A 77 14.31 14.71 7.70
CA THR A 77 15.03 15.10 6.48
C THR A 77 15.28 13.86 5.63
N VAL A 78 14.83 13.87 4.38
CA VAL A 78 15.11 12.82 3.39
C VAL A 78 16.32 13.21 2.57
N LYS A 79 17.22 12.25 2.34
CA LYS A 79 18.36 12.38 1.44
C LYS A 79 18.17 11.46 0.26
N GLU A 80 18.47 11.97 -0.92
CA GLU A 80 18.68 11.18 -2.11
C GLU A 80 20.13 10.74 -2.15
N VAL A 81 20.38 9.46 -2.43
CA VAL A 81 21.75 8.89 -2.41
C VAL A 81 22.03 8.13 -3.71
N GLU A 82 23.29 8.10 -4.09
CA GLU A 82 23.79 7.18 -5.08
C GLU A 82 23.99 5.80 -4.43
N LEU A 83 23.36 4.76 -5.00
CA LEU A 83 23.41 3.41 -4.43
C LEU A 83 24.84 2.85 -4.53
N ALA A 84 25.32 2.30 -3.44
CA ALA A 84 26.61 1.64 -3.36
C ALA A 84 26.46 0.15 -3.02
N PRO A 85 27.50 -0.69 -3.26
CA PRO A 85 27.50 -2.08 -2.84
C PRO A 85 27.19 -2.22 -1.35
N ALA A 86 26.52 -3.31 -0.97
CA ALA A 86 26.12 -3.57 0.41
C ALA A 86 27.32 -3.45 1.38
N GLY A 87 27.13 -2.64 2.43
CA GLY A 87 28.17 -2.36 3.43
C GLY A 87 29.14 -1.21 3.10
N SER A 88 29.01 -0.59 1.93
CA SER A 88 29.76 0.62 1.56
C SER A 88 28.98 1.89 1.92
N PRO A 89 29.66 3.00 2.26
CA PRO A 89 29.00 4.30 2.41
C PRO A 89 28.37 4.77 1.10
N GLU A 90 27.19 5.38 1.19
CA GLU A 90 26.49 5.97 0.06
C GLU A 90 26.73 7.48 -0.01
N LEU A 91 26.87 8.01 -1.23
CA LEU A 91 27.06 9.44 -1.45
C LEU A 91 25.70 10.14 -1.49
N VAL A 92 25.54 11.21 -0.72
CA VAL A 92 24.36 12.07 -0.81
C VAL A 92 24.43 12.92 -2.06
N VAL A 93 23.44 12.80 -2.94
CA VAL A 93 23.35 13.54 -4.21
C VAL A 93 22.25 14.62 -4.17
N GLY A 94 21.34 14.56 -3.20
CA GLY A 94 20.26 15.56 -3.10
C GLY A 94 19.57 15.60 -1.74
N THR A 95 18.80 16.67 -1.54
CA THR A 95 17.92 16.83 -0.39
C THR A 95 16.58 17.33 -0.92
N PRO A 96 15.60 16.45 -1.15
CA PRO A 96 14.28 16.84 -1.59
C PRO A 96 13.57 17.77 -0.60
N ASP A 97 12.76 18.68 -1.09
CA ASP A 97 11.90 19.52 -0.25
C ASP A 97 10.83 18.66 0.42
N ARG A 98 11.01 18.37 1.71
CA ARG A 98 10.08 17.52 2.48
C ARG A 98 8.68 18.08 2.60
N SER A 99 8.48 19.39 2.40
CA SER A 99 7.14 20.00 2.43
C SER A 99 6.23 19.42 1.34
N ARG A 100 6.82 18.92 0.26
CA ARG A 100 6.15 18.30 -0.88
C ARG A 100 6.11 16.76 -0.81
N LEU A 101 6.74 16.16 0.18
CA LEU A 101 6.78 14.70 0.35
C LEU A 101 5.70 14.21 1.29
N ARG A 102 5.20 13.03 1.01
CA ARG A 102 4.20 12.35 1.84
C ARG A 102 4.59 10.90 2.06
N ALA A 103 4.47 10.44 3.31
CA ALA A 103 4.60 9.02 3.66
C ALA A 103 3.24 8.35 3.44
N VAL A 104 3.14 7.54 2.38
CA VAL A 104 1.90 6.91 1.94
C VAL A 104 1.51 5.79 2.89
N GLN A 105 0.21 5.69 3.14
CA GLN A 105 -0.41 4.65 3.94
C GLN A 105 -1.45 3.89 3.11
N THR A 106 -2.12 2.92 3.73
CA THR A 106 -3.28 2.23 3.18
C THR A 106 -4.44 2.26 4.21
N PRO A 107 -5.73 2.13 3.77
CA PRO A 107 -6.17 1.67 2.45
C PRO A 107 -5.97 2.71 1.35
N GLN A 108 -5.52 2.26 0.18
CA GLN A 108 -5.61 3.03 -1.04
C GLN A 108 -6.95 2.75 -1.71
N GLY A 109 -7.67 3.78 -2.14
CA GLY A 109 -9.00 3.66 -2.72
C GLY A 109 -8.99 4.02 -4.20
N PHE A 110 -9.79 3.30 -4.97
CA PHE A 110 -9.83 3.44 -6.42
C PHE A 110 -11.24 3.33 -6.95
N GLU A 111 -11.54 4.08 -7.98
CA GLU A 111 -12.63 3.75 -8.89
C GLU A 111 -12.34 2.37 -9.50
N THR A 112 -13.28 1.44 -9.42
CA THR A 112 -13.08 0.04 -9.80
C THR A 112 -12.54 -0.12 -11.22
N ALA A 113 -13.14 0.59 -12.17
CA ALA A 113 -12.74 0.51 -13.59
C ALA A 113 -11.28 0.98 -13.79
N VAL A 114 -10.84 1.98 -13.05
CA VAL A 114 -9.47 2.52 -13.12
C VAL A 114 -8.46 1.51 -12.57
N LEU A 115 -8.75 0.90 -11.41
CA LEU A 115 -7.85 -0.11 -10.82
C LEU A 115 -7.72 -1.34 -11.72
N VAL A 116 -8.83 -1.83 -12.28
CA VAL A 116 -8.81 -2.96 -13.23
C VAL A 116 -7.95 -2.64 -14.44
N ALA A 117 -8.12 -1.46 -15.04
CA ALA A 117 -7.32 -1.02 -16.18
C ALA A 117 -5.82 -0.92 -15.82
N ALA A 118 -5.51 -0.38 -14.63
CA ALA A 118 -4.15 -0.22 -14.13
C ALA A 118 -3.44 -1.58 -13.96
N HIS A 119 -4.10 -2.56 -13.33
CA HIS A 119 -3.58 -3.91 -13.20
C HIS A 119 -3.42 -4.63 -14.55
N HIS A 120 -4.33 -4.43 -15.48
CA HIS A 120 -4.24 -5.03 -16.82
C HIS A 120 -3.02 -4.53 -17.60
N VAL A 121 -2.73 -3.23 -17.55
CA VAL A 121 -1.53 -2.65 -18.19
C VAL A 121 -0.27 -3.01 -17.40
N GLY A 122 -0.32 -2.96 -16.07
CA GLY A 122 0.82 -3.28 -15.20
C GLY A 122 1.28 -4.73 -15.35
N SER A 123 0.37 -5.69 -15.56
CA SER A 123 0.73 -7.10 -15.77
C SER A 123 1.51 -7.34 -17.08
N ARG A 124 1.31 -6.50 -18.08
CA ARG A 124 2.07 -6.55 -19.34
C ARG A 124 3.48 -5.95 -19.20
N ARG A 125 3.63 -4.94 -18.31
CA ARG A 125 4.91 -4.28 -18.03
C ARG A 125 5.76 -5.03 -17.00
N ALA A 126 5.16 -5.85 -16.14
CA ALA A 126 5.86 -6.65 -15.14
C ALA A 126 6.78 -7.74 -15.73
N GLN A 127 6.83 -7.89 -17.06
CA GLN A 127 7.83 -8.70 -17.77
C GLN A 127 9.17 -7.96 -17.91
N ASP A 128 9.20 -6.62 -17.70
CA ASP A 128 10.39 -5.80 -17.61
C ASP A 128 10.67 -5.53 -16.11
N GLU A 129 11.67 -6.20 -15.53
CA GLU A 129 12.01 -6.21 -14.10
C GLU A 129 12.31 -4.83 -13.50
N ASP A 130 12.67 -3.84 -14.31
CA ASP A 130 13.05 -2.48 -13.88
C ASP A 130 11.85 -1.55 -13.60
N LEU A 131 10.60 -1.98 -13.80
CA LEU A 131 9.39 -1.14 -13.69
C LEU A 131 8.36 -1.67 -12.69
N ALA A 132 8.78 -2.45 -11.70
CA ALA A 132 7.89 -2.95 -10.66
C ALA A 132 7.29 -1.77 -9.86
N ALA A 133 5.99 -1.54 -10.02
CA ALA A 133 5.28 -0.51 -9.28
C ALA A 133 5.37 -0.78 -7.77
N SER A 134 5.73 0.24 -6.99
CA SER A 134 5.88 0.15 -5.54
C SER A 134 4.54 -0.07 -4.83
N ASP A 135 3.44 0.44 -5.40
CA ASP A 135 2.07 0.31 -4.90
C ASP A 135 1.04 0.39 -6.04
N ASP A 136 -0.26 0.26 -5.71
CA ASP A 136 -1.32 0.28 -6.73
C ASP A 136 -1.58 1.69 -7.27
N ALA A 137 -1.31 2.73 -6.47
CA ALA A 137 -1.40 4.11 -6.93
C ALA A 137 -0.39 4.38 -8.05
N SER A 138 0.85 3.85 -7.95
CA SER A 138 1.86 3.96 -9.01
C SER A 138 1.42 3.34 -10.34
N LEU A 139 0.60 2.27 -10.30
CA LEU A 139 0.01 1.71 -11.53
C LEU A 139 -0.97 2.68 -12.19
N VAL A 140 -1.75 3.41 -11.37
CA VAL A 140 -2.69 4.43 -11.85
C VAL A 140 -1.95 5.64 -12.43
N GLU A 141 -0.87 6.09 -11.77
CA GLU A 141 0.02 7.14 -12.28
C GLU A 141 0.63 6.75 -13.63
N ALA A 142 1.05 5.49 -13.78
CA ALA A 142 1.58 4.96 -15.04
C ALA A 142 0.55 4.92 -16.20
N LEU A 143 -0.76 5.02 -15.89
CA LEU A 143 -1.83 5.26 -16.87
C LEU A 143 -2.00 6.74 -17.23
N GLY A 144 -1.24 7.65 -16.63
CA GLY A 144 -1.43 9.10 -16.77
C GLY A 144 -2.66 9.63 -16.03
N ARG A 145 -3.18 8.87 -15.05
CA ARG A 145 -4.35 9.28 -14.25
C ARG A 145 -3.88 9.92 -12.94
N PRO A 146 -4.59 10.95 -12.44
CA PRO A 146 -4.23 11.63 -11.21
C PRO A 146 -4.48 10.76 -9.98
N VAL A 147 -3.58 10.84 -9.00
CA VAL A 147 -3.74 10.28 -7.67
C VAL A 147 -3.92 11.41 -6.67
N THR A 148 -4.96 11.33 -5.86
CA THR A 148 -5.30 12.33 -4.84
C THR A 148 -4.84 11.89 -3.47
N VAL A 149 -4.24 12.80 -2.70
CA VAL A 149 -3.82 12.54 -1.32
C VAL A 149 -4.88 13.05 -0.35
N VAL A 150 -5.26 12.22 0.63
CA VAL A 150 -6.07 12.60 1.79
C VAL A 150 -5.25 12.47 3.08
N ALA A 151 -5.71 13.09 4.17
CA ALA A 151 -5.03 12.96 5.45
C ALA A 151 -5.03 11.50 5.94
N GLY A 152 -3.85 10.99 6.22
CA GLY A 152 -3.63 9.71 6.89
C GLY A 152 -3.84 9.80 8.41
N ASP A 153 -3.34 8.79 9.12
CA ASP A 153 -3.40 8.73 10.58
C ASP A 153 -2.14 8.05 11.14
N PRO A 154 -1.53 8.55 12.23
CA PRO A 154 -0.38 7.91 12.88
C PRO A 154 -0.66 6.47 13.32
N LEU A 155 -1.90 6.12 13.68
CA LEU A 155 -2.28 4.75 14.03
C LEU A 155 -2.29 3.81 12.83
N ALA A 156 -2.32 4.32 11.61
CA ALA A 156 -2.19 3.51 10.38
C ALA A 156 -0.73 3.13 10.05
N PHE A 157 0.16 3.07 11.05
CA PHE A 157 1.52 2.60 10.85
C PHE A 157 1.56 1.10 10.51
N LYS A 158 2.62 0.67 9.82
CA LYS A 158 2.79 -0.72 9.41
C LYS A 158 3.52 -1.51 10.49
N VAL A 159 2.91 -2.58 11.00
CA VAL A 159 3.52 -3.48 11.98
C VAL A 159 4.39 -4.49 11.24
N THR A 160 5.70 -4.25 11.20
CA THR A 160 6.67 -5.07 10.47
C THR A 160 7.83 -5.54 11.33
N THR A 161 8.02 -4.93 12.50
CA THR A 161 9.11 -5.26 13.43
C THR A 161 8.56 -5.64 14.82
N PRO A 162 9.34 -6.33 15.66
CA PRO A 162 8.96 -6.57 17.06
C PRO A 162 8.67 -5.28 17.84
N ARG A 163 9.36 -4.17 17.51
CA ARG A 163 9.12 -2.85 18.11
C ARG A 163 7.74 -2.32 17.71
N ASP A 164 7.35 -2.43 16.47
CA ASP A 164 6.02 -2.00 16.00
C ASP A 164 4.92 -2.80 16.70
N LEU A 165 5.14 -4.10 16.87
CA LEU A 165 4.20 -4.97 17.58
C LEU A 165 4.06 -4.59 19.06
N ALA A 166 5.16 -4.25 19.74
CA ALA A 166 5.14 -3.78 21.12
C ALA A 166 4.36 -2.46 21.22
N LEU A 167 4.59 -1.52 20.31
CA LEU A 167 3.84 -0.27 20.23
C LEU A 167 2.35 -0.52 20.00
N ALA A 168 1.99 -1.39 19.04
CA ALA A 168 0.60 -1.73 18.77
C ALA A 168 -0.11 -2.30 19.98
N ARG A 169 0.54 -3.20 20.72
CA ARG A 169 0.00 -3.77 21.99
C ARG A 169 -0.22 -2.71 23.05
N THR A 170 0.71 -1.77 23.21
CA THR A 170 0.58 -0.67 24.17
C THR A 170 -0.63 0.21 23.83
N LEU A 171 -0.79 0.59 22.58
CA LEU A 171 -1.91 1.41 22.09
C LEU A 171 -3.26 0.73 22.31
N LEU A 172 -3.35 -0.58 22.08
CA LEU A 172 -4.57 -1.37 22.34
C LEU A 172 -4.85 -1.54 23.84
N GLY A 173 -3.81 -1.63 24.66
CA GLY A 173 -3.95 -1.74 26.13
C GLY A 173 -4.47 -0.46 26.77
N THR A 174 -4.08 0.70 26.27
CA THR A 174 -4.54 2.01 26.76
C THR A 174 -5.97 2.37 26.35
N SER A 175 -6.50 1.73 25.30
CA SER A 175 -7.90 1.94 24.84
C SER A 175 -8.94 1.18 25.69
N ARG A 176 -8.54 0.36 26.68
CA ARG A 176 -9.41 -0.45 27.53
C ARG A 176 -9.51 0.05 28.98
N ALA A 177 -8.88 1.15 29.29
CA ALA A 177 -8.99 1.85 30.57
C ALA A 177 -9.82 3.14 30.38
#